data_e5fb0d29ee17bb258c3c7f21765318a6
#
_entry.id   e5fb0d29ee17bb258c3c7f21765318a6
#
_cell.length_a   1.000
_cell.length_b   1.000
_cell.length_c   1.000
_cell.angle_alpha   90.00
_cell.angle_beta   90.00
_cell.angle_gamma   90.00
#
_symmetry.space_group_name_H-M   'P 1'
#
loop_
_entity.id
_entity.type
_entity.pdbx_description
1 polymer ?
#
loop_
_entity_poly.entity_id
_entity_poly.type
_entity_poly.pdbx_seq_one_letter_code
_entity_poly.pdbx_strand_id
1 'polypeptide(L)'
;MICIENVSKKYKDFTAVDNLNLEIKDGSVVGLIGPNGAGKTTTISMITGIKDMSEGNIIINGNSIKEKPMEIKKQIGYVSDDENKFLSLKALEYLNFVADMYGVSEEERKNQILKLSQRFNIEKELNTRMDKFSKGMKQKIMIIASLIHSPKVWILDEPFTGLDPKTSYELKTFMSEYSKKGNIVLLSSHILEIVENLCDEVILIKKGKVLYFGSLDELKKKFKTACTLEEIYMEVFENERIVSFSKN
;
A
#
# COMPACT_ATOMS: atom_id res chain seq x y z
N MET A 1 -3.79 10.37 -9.42
CA MET A 1 -2.96 9.59 -10.38
C MET A 1 -1.53 9.50 -9.88
N ILE A 2 -0.88 8.33 -9.99
CA ILE A 2 0.56 8.12 -9.71
C ILE A 2 1.23 7.73 -11.02
N CYS A 3 2.25 8.50 -11.45
CA CYS A 3 3.10 8.16 -12.59
C CYS A 3 4.52 7.86 -12.09
N ILE A 4 5.05 6.73 -12.49
CA ILE A 4 6.41 6.28 -12.19
C ILE A 4 7.16 6.20 -13.52
N GLU A 5 8.25 6.97 -13.66
CA GLU A 5 8.96 7.15 -14.92
C GLU A 5 10.43 6.76 -14.77
N ASN A 6 10.81 5.64 -15.38
CA ASN A 6 12.18 5.10 -15.43
C ASN A 6 12.85 5.00 -14.04
N VAL A 7 12.06 4.65 -13.01
CA VAL A 7 12.54 4.61 -11.62
C VAL A 7 13.40 3.40 -11.38
N SER A 8 14.61 3.66 -10.87
CA SER A 8 15.54 2.62 -10.43
C SER A 8 16.06 2.87 -9.03
N LYS A 9 16.34 1.80 -8.29
CA LYS A 9 17.02 1.83 -7.00
C LYS A 9 18.21 0.89 -6.99
N LYS A 10 19.40 1.47 -6.83
CA LYS A 10 20.67 0.77 -6.78
C LYS A 10 21.30 0.88 -5.41
N TYR A 11 21.83 -0.21 -4.88
CA TYR A 11 22.59 -0.29 -3.63
C TYR A 11 23.94 -0.92 -3.95
N LYS A 12 25.00 -0.12 -4.05
CA LYS A 12 26.34 -0.60 -4.48
C LYS A 12 26.23 -1.55 -5.68
N ASP A 13 26.42 -2.85 -5.47
CA ASP A 13 26.44 -3.88 -6.51
C ASP A 13 25.08 -4.56 -6.74
N PHE A 14 24.02 -4.12 -6.05
CA PHE A 14 22.69 -4.70 -6.16
C PHE A 14 21.64 -3.69 -6.64
N THR A 15 20.91 -4.05 -7.69
CA THR A 15 19.78 -3.28 -8.19
C THR A 15 18.47 -3.85 -7.62
N ALA A 16 17.86 -3.13 -6.68
CA ALA A 16 16.64 -3.57 -6.03
C ALA A 16 15.37 -3.31 -6.86
N VAL A 17 15.38 -2.24 -7.66
CA VAL A 17 14.33 -1.90 -8.64
C VAL A 17 15.02 -1.37 -9.90
N ASP A 18 14.59 -1.87 -11.06
CA ASP A 18 15.23 -1.61 -12.33
C ASP A 18 14.23 -1.11 -13.36
N ASN A 19 14.34 0.17 -13.74
CA ASN A 19 13.58 0.84 -14.79
C ASN A 19 12.06 0.65 -14.67
N LEU A 20 11.51 0.94 -13.49
CA LEU A 20 10.07 0.85 -13.21
C LEU A 20 9.32 1.93 -13.96
N ASN A 21 8.29 1.53 -14.72
CA ASN A 21 7.38 2.42 -15.43
C ASN A 21 5.94 1.98 -15.18
N LEU A 22 5.12 2.81 -14.52
CA LEU A 22 3.75 2.51 -14.14
C LEU A 22 2.90 3.78 -14.15
N GLU A 23 1.63 3.63 -14.48
CA GLU A 23 0.63 4.69 -14.34
C GLU A 23 -0.59 4.14 -13.60
N ILE A 24 -0.78 4.53 -12.33
CA ILE A 24 -1.91 4.12 -11.50
C ILE A 24 -2.96 5.23 -11.52
N LYS A 25 -4.16 4.89 -11.96
CA LYS A 25 -5.27 5.84 -12.10
C LYS A 25 -6.00 6.06 -10.77
N ASP A 26 -6.65 7.23 -10.67
CA ASP A 26 -7.53 7.52 -9.54
C ASP A 26 -8.72 6.55 -9.51
N GLY A 27 -9.17 6.22 -8.31
CA GLY A 27 -10.32 5.33 -8.11
C GLY A 27 -10.01 3.85 -8.19
N SER A 28 -8.73 3.44 -8.23
CA SER A 28 -8.34 2.04 -8.32
C SER A 28 -7.80 1.47 -7.01
N VAL A 29 -8.01 0.17 -6.82
CA VAL A 29 -7.31 -0.65 -5.82
C VAL A 29 -6.29 -1.50 -6.56
N VAL A 30 -5.01 -1.31 -6.27
CA VAL A 30 -3.90 -1.96 -6.98
C VAL A 30 -3.11 -2.87 -6.05
N GLY A 31 -2.92 -4.13 -6.44
CA GLY A 31 -2.12 -5.11 -5.72
C GLY A 31 -0.69 -5.20 -6.25
N LEU A 32 0.31 -5.03 -5.40
CA LEU A 32 1.73 -5.25 -5.73
C LEU A 32 2.16 -6.63 -5.24
N ILE A 33 2.41 -7.54 -6.17
CA ILE A 33 2.67 -8.95 -5.90
C ILE A 33 4.05 -9.36 -6.41
N GLY A 34 4.70 -10.22 -5.67
CA GLY A 34 5.98 -10.82 -6.05
C GLY A 34 6.61 -11.56 -4.86
N PRO A 35 7.62 -12.41 -5.09
CA PRO A 35 8.31 -13.13 -4.02
C PRO A 35 9.05 -12.19 -3.07
N ASN A 36 9.54 -12.75 -1.96
CA ASN A 36 10.40 -12.01 -1.05
C ASN A 36 11.67 -11.55 -1.78
N GLY A 37 12.09 -10.30 -1.55
CA GLY A 37 13.20 -9.71 -2.26
C GLY A 37 12.91 -9.25 -3.70
N ALA A 38 11.67 -9.34 -4.18
CA ALA A 38 11.31 -8.88 -5.53
C ALA A 38 11.40 -7.36 -5.75
N GLY A 39 11.46 -6.56 -4.66
CA GLY A 39 11.50 -5.10 -4.71
C GLY A 39 10.23 -4.39 -4.26
N LYS A 40 9.21 -5.10 -3.74
CA LYS A 40 7.92 -4.51 -3.31
C LYS A 40 8.09 -3.38 -2.29
N THR A 41 8.64 -3.67 -1.12
CA THR A 41 8.86 -2.67 -0.05
C THR A 41 9.79 -1.55 -0.49
N THR A 42 10.76 -1.84 -1.37
CA THR A 42 11.63 -0.79 -1.95
C THR A 42 10.84 0.14 -2.87
N THR A 43 9.97 -0.40 -3.70
CA THR A 43 9.08 0.37 -4.58
C THR A 43 8.13 1.24 -3.75
N ILE A 44 7.46 0.66 -2.75
CA ILE A 44 6.61 1.40 -1.81
C ILE A 44 7.39 2.51 -1.10
N SER A 45 8.61 2.20 -0.61
CA SER A 45 9.45 3.20 0.08
C SER A 45 9.86 4.37 -0.81
N MET A 46 10.02 4.16 -2.12
CA MET A 46 10.30 5.24 -3.07
C MET A 46 9.03 6.07 -3.36
N ILE A 47 7.88 5.43 -3.55
CA ILE A 47 6.60 6.14 -3.78
C ILE A 47 6.22 7.01 -2.58
N THR A 48 6.46 6.52 -1.34
CA THR A 48 6.20 7.25 -0.10
C THR A 48 7.26 8.31 0.24
N GLY A 49 8.36 8.37 -0.53
CA GLY A 49 9.48 9.29 -0.25
C GLY A 49 10.24 8.97 1.04
N ILE A 50 10.17 7.72 1.51
CA ILE A 50 11.00 7.22 2.63
C ILE A 50 12.41 6.91 2.15
N LYS A 51 12.53 6.44 0.90
CA LYS A 51 13.82 6.18 0.25
C LYS A 51 13.91 6.95 -1.06
N ASP A 52 15.06 7.56 -1.28
CA ASP A 52 15.36 8.22 -2.55
C ASP A 52 15.53 7.18 -3.66
N MET A 53 15.04 7.49 -4.85
CA MET A 53 15.35 6.75 -6.06
C MET A 53 16.76 7.09 -6.56
N SER A 54 17.43 6.16 -7.22
CA SER A 54 18.73 6.39 -7.87
C SER A 54 18.58 7.09 -9.22
N GLU A 55 17.53 6.74 -9.96
CA GLU A 55 17.19 7.27 -11.29
C GLU A 55 15.68 7.39 -11.45
N GLY A 56 15.23 8.15 -12.44
CA GLY A 56 13.82 8.31 -12.77
C GLY A 56 13.10 9.38 -11.96
N ASN A 57 11.76 9.39 -12.02
CA ASN A 57 10.91 10.32 -11.26
C ASN A 57 9.59 9.64 -10.86
N ILE A 58 9.01 10.11 -9.76
CA ILE A 58 7.66 9.74 -9.31
C ILE A 58 6.84 11.00 -9.23
N ILE A 59 5.69 10.99 -9.90
CA ILE A 59 4.76 12.12 -9.99
C ILE A 59 3.44 11.68 -9.36
N ILE A 60 2.95 12.44 -8.38
CA ILE A 60 1.67 12.18 -7.73
C ILE A 60 0.81 13.41 -7.88
N ASN A 61 -0.36 13.26 -8.53
CA ASN A 61 -1.30 14.34 -8.81
C ASN A 61 -0.63 15.56 -9.46
N GLY A 62 0.26 15.30 -10.44
CA GLY A 62 0.98 16.32 -11.20
C GLY A 62 2.20 16.94 -10.50
N ASN A 63 2.53 16.53 -9.26
CA ASN A 63 3.68 17.03 -8.55
C ASN A 63 4.81 15.97 -8.52
N SER A 64 6.03 16.39 -8.85
CA SER A 64 7.23 15.55 -8.75
C SER A 64 7.68 15.41 -7.29
N ILE A 65 7.98 14.18 -6.86
CA ILE A 65 8.48 13.92 -5.51
C ILE A 65 9.86 14.55 -5.25
N LYS A 66 10.63 14.79 -6.30
CA LYS A 66 11.93 15.45 -6.23
C LYS A 66 11.80 16.96 -5.98
N GLU A 67 10.76 17.57 -6.54
CA GLU A 67 10.55 19.03 -6.48
C GLU A 67 9.72 19.43 -5.27
N LYS A 68 8.68 18.62 -4.94
CA LYS A 68 7.71 18.94 -3.90
C LYS A 68 7.49 17.78 -2.92
N PRO A 69 8.54 17.26 -2.27
CA PRO A 69 8.45 16.07 -1.43
C PRO A 69 7.45 16.22 -0.27
N MET A 70 7.38 17.38 0.35
CA MET A 70 6.47 17.62 1.48
C MET A 70 5.00 17.71 1.07
N GLU A 71 4.72 18.30 -0.11
CA GLU A 71 3.36 18.36 -0.64
C GLU A 71 2.85 16.97 -1.01
N ILE A 72 3.71 16.12 -1.55
CA ILE A 72 3.39 14.73 -1.87
C ILE A 72 3.17 13.91 -0.61
N LYS A 73 4.07 14.00 0.38
CA LYS A 73 3.90 13.28 1.66
C LYS A 73 2.57 13.59 2.35
N LYS A 74 2.09 14.84 2.26
CA LYS A 74 0.76 15.22 2.78
C LYS A 74 -0.41 14.56 2.06
N GLN A 75 -0.21 14.07 0.84
CA GLN A 75 -1.25 13.39 0.05
C GLN A 75 -1.23 11.86 0.25
N ILE A 76 -0.22 11.32 0.93
CA ILE A 76 -0.02 9.89 1.10
C ILE A 76 -0.33 9.48 2.54
N GLY A 77 -1.21 8.50 2.71
CA GLY A 77 -1.32 7.71 3.92
C GLY A 77 -0.52 6.41 3.75
N TYR A 78 0.34 6.11 4.69
CA TYR A 78 1.18 4.92 4.62
C TYR A 78 1.06 4.04 5.85
N VAL A 79 0.80 2.75 5.63
CA VAL A 79 0.85 1.70 6.64
C VAL A 79 2.06 0.82 6.34
N SER A 80 3.02 0.81 7.27
CA SER A 80 4.24 0.00 7.19
C SER A 80 3.96 -1.42 7.69
N ASP A 81 4.75 -2.39 7.27
CA ASP A 81 4.80 -3.76 7.80
C ASP A 81 5.35 -3.85 9.23
N ASP A 82 6.01 -2.78 9.74
CA ASP A 82 6.54 -2.70 11.09
C ASP A 82 5.56 -1.97 12.03
N GLU A 83 4.85 -2.76 12.84
CA GLU A 83 3.88 -2.28 13.82
C GLU A 83 4.48 -1.89 15.18
N ASN A 84 5.80 -1.98 15.35
CA ASN A 84 6.45 -1.76 16.66
C ASN A 84 6.95 -0.32 16.88
N LYS A 85 6.38 0.63 16.16
CA LYS A 85 6.71 2.06 16.33
C LYS A 85 5.85 2.68 17.43
N PHE A 86 6.46 3.58 18.20
CA PHE A 86 5.77 4.40 19.23
C PHE A 86 5.04 3.61 20.32
N LEU A 87 5.51 2.42 20.69
CA LEU A 87 4.86 1.54 21.67
C LEU A 87 4.67 2.15 23.06
N SER A 88 5.47 3.12 23.44
CA SER A 88 5.38 3.80 24.74
C SER A 88 4.19 4.76 24.86
N LEU A 89 3.60 5.17 23.74
CA LEU A 89 2.46 6.09 23.71
C LEU A 89 1.14 5.36 23.90
N LYS A 90 0.11 6.08 24.41
CA LYS A 90 -1.27 5.65 24.27
C LYS A 90 -1.71 5.79 22.82
N ALA A 91 -2.65 4.95 22.38
CA ALA A 91 -3.15 5.00 21.01
C ALA A 91 -3.66 6.40 20.63
N LEU A 92 -4.43 7.06 21.50
CA LEU A 92 -4.92 8.41 21.25
C LEU A 92 -3.80 9.46 21.16
N GLU A 93 -2.75 9.33 21.99
CA GLU A 93 -1.58 10.22 21.93
C GLU A 93 -0.86 10.09 20.60
N TYR A 94 -0.66 8.84 20.14
CA TYR A 94 -0.05 8.58 18.83
C TYR A 94 -0.90 9.13 17.67
N LEU A 95 -2.22 8.92 17.70
CA LEU A 95 -3.12 9.43 16.66
C LEU A 95 -3.14 10.97 16.63
N ASN A 96 -3.14 11.64 17.80
CA ASN A 96 -3.03 13.09 17.85
C ASN A 96 -1.68 13.59 17.35
N PHE A 97 -0.59 12.94 17.72
CA PHE A 97 0.76 13.27 17.22
C PHE A 97 0.81 13.21 15.69
N VAL A 98 0.27 12.13 15.08
CA VAL A 98 0.21 12.03 13.62
C VAL A 98 -0.64 13.14 13.02
N ALA A 99 -1.81 13.44 13.61
CA ALA A 99 -2.68 14.52 13.15
C ALA A 99 -1.97 15.89 13.18
N ASP A 100 -1.20 16.18 14.24
CA ASP A 100 -0.39 17.40 14.35
C ASP A 100 0.67 17.48 13.24
N MET A 101 1.36 16.38 12.93
CA MET A 101 2.36 16.32 11.87
C MET A 101 1.79 16.65 10.48
N TYR A 102 0.52 16.30 10.24
CA TYR A 102 -0.19 16.61 9.00
C TYR A 102 -0.97 17.92 9.04
N GLY A 103 -0.98 18.64 10.19
CA GLY A 103 -1.67 19.91 10.34
C GLY A 103 -3.20 19.78 10.36
N VAL A 104 -3.73 18.63 10.81
CA VAL A 104 -5.18 18.38 10.92
C VAL A 104 -5.73 19.14 12.12
N SER A 105 -6.81 19.90 11.92
CA SER A 105 -7.44 20.68 13.00
C SER A 105 -7.97 19.80 14.12
N GLU A 106 -8.15 20.37 15.32
CA GLU A 106 -8.61 19.62 16.50
C GLU A 106 -10.02 19.03 16.27
N GLU A 107 -10.89 19.75 15.62
CA GLU A 107 -12.25 19.30 15.30
C GLU A 107 -12.24 18.15 14.29
N GLU A 108 -11.49 18.29 13.19
CA GLU A 108 -11.38 17.25 12.17
C GLU A 108 -10.76 15.97 12.73
N ARG A 109 -9.66 16.10 13.52
CA ARG A 109 -9.01 14.91 14.12
C ARG A 109 -9.93 14.16 15.07
N LYS A 110 -10.68 14.85 15.92
CA LYS A 110 -11.67 14.23 16.82
C LYS A 110 -12.70 13.43 16.03
N ASN A 111 -13.26 14.04 14.98
CA ASN A 111 -14.24 13.39 14.12
C ASN A 111 -13.67 12.18 13.40
N GLN A 112 -12.48 12.30 12.82
CA GLN A 112 -11.82 11.20 12.10
C GLN A 112 -11.43 10.06 13.04
N ILE A 113 -10.82 10.36 14.19
CA ILE A 113 -10.43 9.34 15.17
C ILE A 113 -11.67 8.57 15.66
N LEU A 114 -12.75 9.28 16.02
CA LEU A 114 -13.98 8.64 16.47
C LEU A 114 -14.57 7.73 15.39
N LYS A 115 -14.74 8.26 14.19
CA LYS A 115 -15.31 7.53 13.05
C LYS A 115 -14.52 6.27 12.71
N LEU A 116 -13.19 6.38 12.60
CA LEU A 116 -12.33 5.26 12.21
C LEU A 116 -12.18 4.25 13.35
N SER A 117 -12.05 4.70 14.60
CA SER A 117 -11.95 3.79 15.74
C SER A 117 -13.23 2.97 15.97
N GLN A 118 -14.40 3.55 15.74
CA GLN A 118 -15.68 2.83 15.74
C GLN A 118 -15.72 1.81 14.60
N ARG A 119 -15.36 2.21 13.38
CA ARG A 119 -15.34 1.31 12.24
C ARG A 119 -14.47 0.08 12.44
N PHE A 120 -13.26 0.25 12.99
CA PHE A 120 -12.34 -0.83 13.26
C PHE A 120 -12.51 -1.46 14.64
N ASN A 121 -13.55 -1.06 15.40
CA ASN A 121 -13.91 -1.60 16.72
C ASN A 121 -12.72 -1.58 17.69
N ILE A 122 -12.13 -0.39 17.88
CA ILE A 122 -10.99 -0.16 18.79
C ILE A 122 -11.15 1.10 19.66
N GLU A 123 -12.30 1.74 19.65
CA GLU A 123 -12.55 3.01 20.35
C GLU A 123 -12.31 2.94 21.86
N LYS A 124 -12.64 1.79 22.48
CA LYS A 124 -12.49 1.57 23.93
C LYS A 124 -11.03 1.52 24.36
N GLU A 125 -10.14 1.22 23.43
CA GLU A 125 -8.71 1.01 23.69
C GLU A 125 -7.86 2.26 23.43
N LEU A 126 -8.46 3.35 22.98
CA LEU A 126 -7.72 4.57 22.61
C LEU A 126 -6.86 5.15 23.75
N ASN A 127 -7.27 4.95 25.01
CA ASN A 127 -6.53 5.41 26.18
C ASN A 127 -5.52 4.37 26.71
N THR A 128 -5.41 3.22 26.07
CA THR A 128 -4.46 2.15 26.42
C THR A 128 -3.13 2.36 25.72
N ARG A 129 -2.02 2.03 26.38
CA ARG A 129 -0.67 2.09 25.79
C ARG A 129 -0.51 1.00 24.73
N MET A 130 0.16 1.35 23.62
CA MET A 130 0.33 0.47 22.47
C MET A 130 1.25 -0.72 22.75
N ASP A 131 2.11 -0.67 23.78
CA ASP A 131 2.92 -1.82 24.22
C ASP A 131 2.08 -2.99 24.77
N LYS A 132 0.83 -2.71 25.20
CA LYS A 132 -0.14 -3.72 25.66
C LYS A 132 -1.02 -4.30 24.55
N PHE A 133 -0.88 -3.79 23.33
CA PHE A 133 -1.73 -4.18 22.21
C PHE A 133 -1.26 -5.49 21.57
N SER A 134 -2.23 -6.31 21.14
CA SER A 134 -1.95 -7.39 20.21
C SER A 134 -1.46 -6.83 18.86
N LYS A 135 -0.85 -7.67 18.04
CA LYS A 135 -0.43 -7.31 16.69
C LYS A 135 -1.57 -6.69 15.89
N GLY A 136 -2.76 -7.32 15.89
CA GLY A 136 -3.93 -6.81 15.18
C GLY A 136 -4.45 -5.48 15.72
N MET A 137 -4.36 -5.21 17.04
CA MET A 137 -4.72 -3.91 17.61
C MET A 137 -3.76 -2.81 17.17
N LYS A 138 -2.45 -3.08 17.18
CA LYS A 138 -1.43 -2.15 16.66
C LYS A 138 -1.71 -1.82 15.19
N GLN A 139 -1.97 -2.85 14.38
CA GLN A 139 -2.29 -2.69 12.96
C GLN A 139 -3.51 -1.80 12.73
N LYS A 140 -4.60 -1.97 13.52
CA LYS A 140 -5.78 -1.08 13.46
C LYS A 140 -5.41 0.38 13.72
N ILE A 141 -4.58 0.65 14.74
CA ILE A 141 -4.14 2.02 15.04
C ILE A 141 -3.28 2.60 13.93
N MET A 142 -2.38 1.81 13.32
CA MET A 142 -1.57 2.24 12.18
C MET A 142 -2.44 2.57 10.95
N ILE A 143 -3.47 1.75 10.69
CA ILE A 143 -4.46 2.01 9.64
C ILE A 143 -5.20 3.34 9.92
N ILE A 144 -5.69 3.57 11.14
CA ILE A 144 -6.37 4.81 11.52
C ILE A 144 -5.42 6.00 11.35
N ALA A 145 -4.19 5.90 11.85
CA ALA A 145 -3.18 6.96 11.75
C ALA A 145 -2.92 7.38 10.29
N SER A 146 -2.82 6.40 9.39
CA SER A 146 -2.58 6.66 7.96
C SER A 146 -3.73 7.36 7.25
N LEU A 147 -4.93 7.38 7.83
CA LEU A 147 -6.15 7.94 7.25
C LEU A 147 -6.60 9.27 7.90
N ILE A 148 -5.98 9.70 9.01
CA ILE A 148 -6.41 10.87 9.78
C ILE A 148 -6.47 12.15 8.93
N HIS A 149 -5.51 12.33 8.02
CA HIS A 149 -5.39 13.50 7.14
C HIS A 149 -6.11 13.33 5.80
N SER A 150 -6.95 12.28 5.67
CA SER A 150 -7.75 12.00 4.47
C SER A 150 -6.92 11.99 3.17
N PRO A 151 -5.86 11.17 3.07
CA PRO A 151 -4.93 11.16 1.94
C PRO A 151 -5.62 10.83 0.60
N LYS A 152 -5.09 11.30 -0.51
CA LYS A 152 -5.54 10.92 -1.86
C LYS A 152 -4.96 9.58 -2.33
N VAL A 153 -3.83 9.20 -1.78
CA VAL A 153 -3.13 7.95 -2.07
C VAL A 153 -2.92 7.20 -0.75
N TRP A 154 -3.47 6.01 -0.65
CA TRP A 154 -3.34 5.18 0.53
C TRP A 154 -2.52 3.94 0.19
N ILE A 155 -1.33 3.83 0.80
CA ILE A 155 -0.35 2.77 0.53
C ILE A 155 -0.21 1.90 1.77
N LEU A 156 -0.30 0.58 1.57
CA LEU A 156 -0.26 -0.38 2.67
C LEU A 156 0.71 -1.52 2.35
N ASP A 157 1.69 -1.72 3.21
CA ASP A 157 2.64 -2.84 3.09
C ASP A 157 2.18 -3.98 4.02
N GLU A 158 1.73 -5.11 3.43
CA GLU A 158 1.21 -6.31 4.11
C GLU A 158 0.10 -6.04 5.16
N PRO A 159 -0.95 -5.28 4.85
CA PRO A 159 -1.88 -4.74 5.85
C PRO A 159 -2.76 -5.77 6.56
N PHE A 160 -2.89 -6.97 6.03
CA PHE A 160 -3.77 -8.02 6.57
C PHE A 160 -3.09 -8.92 7.59
N THR A 161 -1.78 -8.79 7.76
CA THR A 161 -1.00 -9.61 8.68
C THR A 161 -1.43 -9.36 10.13
N GLY A 162 -1.84 -10.44 10.82
CA GLY A 162 -2.25 -10.40 12.22
C GLY A 162 -3.66 -9.88 12.49
N LEU A 163 -4.45 -9.56 11.45
CA LEU A 163 -5.85 -9.18 11.60
C LEU A 163 -6.76 -10.43 11.73
N ASP A 164 -7.78 -10.29 12.55
CA ASP A 164 -8.86 -11.27 12.61
C ASP A 164 -9.76 -11.19 11.36
N PRO A 165 -10.54 -12.26 11.05
CA PRO A 165 -11.35 -12.31 9.82
C PRO A 165 -12.35 -11.15 9.70
N LYS A 166 -12.95 -10.70 10.82
CA LYS A 166 -13.90 -9.60 10.83
C LYS A 166 -13.22 -8.28 10.47
N THR A 167 -12.07 -8.00 11.09
CA THR A 167 -11.28 -6.80 10.78
C THR A 167 -10.75 -6.82 9.35
N SER A 168 -10.32 -7.98 8.85
CA SER A 168 -9.88 -8.15 7.45
C SER A 168 -11.02 -7.85 6.47
N TYR A 169 -12.22 -8.31 6.75
CA TYR A 169 -13.40 -8.01 5.95
C TYR A 169 -13.72 -6.49 5.93
N GLU A 170 -13.73 -5.85 7.12
CA GLU A 170 -13.95 -4.42 7.23
C GLU A 170 -12.88 -3.60 6.50
N LEU A 171 -11.62 -4.01 6.58
CA LEU A 171 -10.53 -3.33 5.87
C LEU A 171 -10.70 -3.43 4.35
N LYS A 172 -11.03 -4.62 3.83
CA LYS A 172 -11.31 -4.81 2.38
C LYS A 172 -12.47 -3.93 1.92
N THR A 173 -13.57 -3.93 2.68
CA THR A 173 -14.74 -3.10 2.39
C THR A 173 -14.39 -1.62 2.38
N PHE A 174 -13.61 -1.17 3.39
CA PHE A 174 -13.17 0.22 3.47
C PHE A 174 -12.26 0.62 2.31
N MET A 175 -11.31 -0.23 1.89
CA MET A 175 -10.45 0.02 0.72
C MET A 175 -11.27 0.23 -0.55
N SER A 176 -12.25 -0.64 -0.81
CA SER A 176 -13.16 -0.52 -1.95
C SER A 176 -14.02 0.76 -1.89
N GLU A 177 -14.56 1.11 -0.71
CA GLU A 177 -15.30 2.37 -0.53
C GLU A 177 -14.40 3.59 -0.72
N TYR A 178 -13.13 3.49 -0.31
CA TYR A 178 -12.16 4.59 -0.39
C TYR A 178 -11.75 4.87 -1.84
N SER A 179 -11.49 3.81 -2.63
CA SER A 179 -11.16 3.94 -4.04
C SER A 179 -12.34 4.50 -4.84
N LYS A 180 -13.59 4.05 -4.58
CA LYS A 180 -14.80 4.56 -5.24
C LYS A 180 -15.04 6.06 -5.06
N LYS A 181 -14.38 6.69 -4.08
CA LYS A 181 -14.39 8.15 -3.90
C LYS A 181 -13.34 8.88 -4.74
N GLY A 182 -12.69 8.18 -5.66
CA GLY A 182 -11.63 8.73 -6.51
C GLY A 182 -10.25 8.76 -5.86
N ASN A 183 -10.04 8.01 -4.76
CA ASN A 183 -8.73 7.86 -4.14
C ASN A 183 -8.01 6.62 -4.69
N ILE A 184 -6.69 6.57 -4.57
CA ILE A 184 -5.89 5.39 -4.94
C ILE A 184 -5.62 4.57 -3.68
N VAL A 185 -5.76 3.25 -3.79
CA VAL A 185 -5.30 2.29 -2.79
C VAL A 185 -4.25 1.39 -3.44
N LEU A 186 -3.03 1.42 -2.93
CA LEU A 186 -1.94 0.53 -3.34
C LEU A 186 -1.57 -0.37 -2.17
N LEU A 187 -1.67 -1.67 -2.33
CA LEU A 187 -1.27 -2.60 -1.28
C LEU A 187 -0.28 -3.65 -1.79
N SER A 188 0.69 -4.01 -0.94
CA SER A 188 1.42 -5.25 -1.12
C SER A 188 0.73 -6.37 -0.34
N SER A 189 0.74 -7.58 -0.88
CA SER A 189 0.29 -8.75 -0.13
C SER A 189 0.93 -10.03 -0.69
N HIS A 190 1.19 -10.97 0.20
CA HIS A 190 1.53 -12.35 -0.13
C HIS A 190 0.29 -13.28 -0.10
N ILE A 191 -0.88 -12.77 0.33
CA ILE A 191 -2.15 -13.50 0.35
C ILE A 191 -2.88 -13.22 -0.97
N LEU A 192 -2.64 -14.09 -1.95
CA LEU A 192 -3.11 -13.90 -3.32
C LEU A 192 -4.63 -13.87 -3.44
N GLU A 193 -5.35 -14.65 -2.63
CA GLU A 193 -6.81 -14.63 -2.56
C GLU A 193 -7.37 -13.24 -2.19
N ILE A 194 -6.70 -12.51 -1.29
CA ILE A 194 -7.12 -11.15 -0.94
C ILE A 194 -6.96 -10.22 -2.14
N VAL A 195 -5.83 -10.29 -2.83
CA VAL A 195 -5.57 -9.44 -4.00
C VAL A 195 -6.56 -9.77 -5.12
N GLU A 196 -6.83 -11.05 -5.36
CA GLU A 196 -7.75 -11.51 -6.38
C GLU A 196 -9.19 -11.00 -6.18
N ASN A 197 -9.63 -10.95 -4.92
CA ASN A 197 -11.00 -10.54 -4.59
C ASN A 197 -11.18 -9.03 -4.33
N LEU A 198 -10.08 -8.28 -4.18
CA LEU A 198 -10.13 -6.87 -3.79
C LEU A 198 -9.63 -5.92 -4.87
N CYS A 199 -8.58 -6.31 -5.62
CA CYS A 199 -7.88 -5.38 -6.50
C CYS A 199 -8.49 -5.34 -7.90
N ASP A 200 -8.56 -4.13 -8.46
CA ASP A 200 -8.97 -3.90 -9.85
C ASP A 200 -7.81 -4.23 -10.81
N GLU A 201 -6.59 -3.88 -10.40
CA GLU A 201 -5.35 -4.05 -11.16
C GLU A 201 -4.26 -4.69 -10.30
N VAL A 202 -3.30 -5.34 -10.94
CA VAL A 202 -2.15 -5.96 -10.27
C VAL A 202 -0.85 -5.59 -10.96
N ILE A 203 0.18 -5.43 -10.13
CA ILE A 203 1.58 -5.28 -10.52
C ILE A 203 2.30 -6.56 -10.11
N LEU A 204 2.78 -7.34 -11.08
CA LEU A 204 3.65 -8.48 -10.83
C LEU A 204 5.10 -8.02 -10.93
N ILE A 205 5.86 -8.14 -9.83
CA ILE A 205 7.27 -7.73 -9.77
C ILE A 205 8.17 -8.92 -9.43
N LYS A 206 9.27 -9.10 -10.18
CA LYS A 206 10.30 -10.14 -9.97
C LYS A 206 11.68 -9.52 -10.16
N LYS A 207 12.59 -9.71 -9.20
CA LYS A 207 13.98 -9.22 -9.28
C LYS A 207 14.07 -7.73 -9.68
N GLY A 208 13.20 -6.90 -9.08
CA GLY A 208 13.17 -5.45 -9.32
C GLY A 208 12.50 -5.02 -10.62
N LYS A 209 12.00 -5.92 -11.44
CA LYS A 209 11.35 -5.60 -12.73
C LYS A 209 9.86 -5.90 -12.69
N VAL A 210 9.06 -5.03 -13.31
CA VAL A 210 7.64 -5.31 -13.55
C VAL A 210 7.52 -6.32 -14.68
N LEU A 211 6.89 -7.44 -14.38
CA LEU A 211 6.54 -8.45 -15.37
C LEU A 211 5.18 -8.17 -16.01
N TYR A 212 4.24 -7.65 -15.20
CA TYR A 212 2.90 -7.32 -15.64
C TYR A 212 2.35 -6.14 -14.83
N PHE A 213 1.60 -5.27 -15.47
CA PHE A 213 0.73 -4.27 -14.87
C PHE A 213 -0.56 -4.17 -15.70
N GLY A 214 -1.70 -4.27 -15.05
CA GLY A 214 -3.02 -4.16 -15.66
C GLY A 214 -4.10 -4.87 -14.87
N SER A 215 -5.30 -4.99 -15.47
CA SER A 215 -6.43 -5.60 -14.80
C SER A 215 -6.25 -7.09 -14.56
N LEU A 216 -6.85 -7.59 -13.48
CA LEU A 216 -6.86 -9.02 -13.17
C LEU A 216 -7.54 -9.85 -14.26
N ASP A 217 -8.61 -9.33 -14.86
CA ASP A 217 -9.34 -10.02 -15.92
C ASP A 217 -8.49 -10.20 -17.17
N GLU A 218 -7.71 -9.18 -17.56
CA GLU A 218 -6.77 -9.28 -18.68
C GLU A 218 -5.62 -10.22 -18.38
N LEU A 219 -5.12 -10.22 -17.14
CA LEU A 219 -4.11 -11.16 -16.70
C LEU A 219 -4.60 -12.59 -16.83
N LYS A 220 -5.78 -12.91 -16.30
CA LYS A 220 -6.39 -14.25 -16.37
C LYS A 220 -6.63 -14.71 -17.82
N LYS A 221 -7.05 -13.82 -18.72
CA LYS A 221 -7.23 -14.14 -20.14
C LYS A 221 -5.93 -14.55 -20.85
N LYS A 222 -4.77 -14.03 -20.40
CA LYS A 222 -3.47 -14.40 -20.96
C LYS A 222 -3.02 -15.83 -20.58
N PHE A 223 -3.52 -16.32 -19.44
CA PHE A 223 -3.23 -17.67 -18.95
C PHE A 223 -4.40 -18.60 -19.26
N LYS A 224 -4.34 -19.30 -20.39
CA LYS A 224 -5.44 -20.12 -20.94
C LYS A 224 -5.94 -21.24 -20.01
N THR A 225 -5.15 -21.67 -19.06
CA THR A 225 -5.43 -22.78 -18.14
C THR A 225 -5.57 -22.36 -16.69
N ALA A 226 -5.11 -21.17 -16.32
CA ALA A 226 -5.16 -20.70 -14.94
C ALA A 226 -6.51 -20.07 -14.63
N CYS A 227 -7.12 -20.49 -13.54
CA CYS A 227 -8.40 -19.96 -13.05
C CYS A 227 -8.20 -18.97 -11.91
N THR A 228 -7.14 -19.11 -11.12
CA THR A 228 -6.88 -18.30 -9.93
C THR A 228 -5.58 -17.50 -10.07
N LEU A 229 -5.47 -16.42 -9.28
CA LEU A 229 -4.23 -15.64 -9.22
C LEU A 229 -3.07 -16.46 -8.64
N GLU A 230 -3.37 -17.44 -7.78
CA GLU A 230 -2.38 -18.35 -7.21
C GLU A 230 -1.76 -19.25 -8.28
N GLU A 231 -2.56 -19.83 -9.17
CA GLU A 231 -2.08 -20.63 -10.30
C GLU A 231 -1.20 -19.81 -11.24
N ILE A 232 -1.63 -18.58 -11.54
CA ILE A 232 -0.82 -17.62 -12.34
C ILE A 232 0.50 -17.31 -11.63
N TYR A 233 0.47 -17.06 -10.33
CA TYR A 233 1.65 -16.80 -9.54
C TYR A 233 2.65 -17.95 -9.62
N MET A 234 2.20 -19.19 -9.41
CA MET A 234 3.03 -20.38 -9.50
C MET A 234 3.65 -20.54 -10.90
N GLU A 235 2.86 -20.30 -11.95
CA GLU A 235 3.35 -20.38 -13.33
C GLU A 235 4.41 -19.33 -13.65
N VAL A 236 4.24 -18.10 -13.21
CA VAL A 236 5.14 -16.96 -13.48
C VAL A 236 6.41 -17.01 -12.62
N PHE A 237 6.27 -17.36 -11.33
CA PHE A 237 7.36 -17.20 -10.36
C PHE A 237 8.12 -18.50 -10.08
N GLU A 238 7.45 -19.66 -10.08
CA GLU A 238 8.03 -20.94 -9.72
C GLU A 238 8.45 -21.77 -10.97
N ASN A 239 7.62 -21.80 -12.00
CA ASN A 239 7.89 -22.63 -13.19
C ASN A 239 8.76 -21.93 -14.25
N GLU A 240 9.27 -20.73 -13.98
CA GLU A 240 10.10 -19.93 -14.91
C GLU A 240 9.56 -19.82 -16.34
N ARG A 241 8.29 -20.08 -16.57
CA ARG A 241 7.68 -19.79 -17.86
C ARG A 241 7.62 -18.28 -18.03
N ILE A 242 8.63 -17.73 -18.68
CA ILE A 242 8.69 -16.34 -19.14
C ILE A 242 7.57 -16.19 -20.17
N VAL A 243 6.38 -15.86 -19.70
CA VAL A 243 5.37 -15.30 -20.58
C VAL A 243 5.89 -13.90 -20.91
N SER A 244 6.41 -13.74 -22.13
CA SER A 244 6.80 -12.42 -22.63
C SER A 244 5.51 -11.57 -22.70
N PHE A 245 5.30 -10.74 -21.69
CA PHE A 245 4.26 -9.71 -21.69
C PHE A 245 4.73 -8.58 -22.62
N SER A 246 4.85 -8.84 -23.94
CA SER A 246 5.07 -7.79 -24.91
C SER A 246 3.88 -6.84 -24.85
N LYS A 247 4.16 -5.57 -24.52
CA LYS A 247 3.22 -4.48 -24.77
C LYS A 247 2.93 -4.46 -26.28
N ASN A 248 1.68 -4.69 -26.67
CA ASN A 248 1.16 -4.14 -27.91
C ASN A 248 0.77 -2.68 -27.67
#